data_54721568c46b67ebc7ac285deec14250
#
_entry.id   54721568c46b67ebc7ac285deec14250
#
_cell.length_a   1.000
_cell.length_b   1.000
_cell.length_c   1.000
_cell.angle_alpha   90.00
_cell.angle_beta   90.00
_cell.angle_gamma   90.00
#
_symmetry.space_group_name_H-M   'P 1'
#
loop_
_entity.id
_entity.type
_entity.pdbx_description
1 polymer ?
#
loop_
_entity_poly.entity_id
_entity_poly.type
_entity_poly.pdbx_seq_one_letter_code
_entity_poly.pdbx_strand_id
1 'polypeptide(L)'
;MGTSSESPIHFVGDPCSRVVYVTEGLLKADICHALMHRTFAAIAGANNVSKLDELFAFLKKNGTEEIIEAQDMDKYRNVHVEKGASKIYLMARKHGLQCRRLTWNPNYKGLDDWQLALRKNAGKAPKTMTFRERYLHGVCEVSEIDACVERWHKAQPDGVPLQAYLGLLDEEYHAFLQP
;
A
#
# COMPACT_ATOMS: atom_id res chain seq x y z
N MET A 1 29.51 9.36 26.13
CA MET A 1 28.70 8.14 25.85
C MET A 1 27.33 8.62 25.37
N GLY A 2 27.08 8.52 24.09
CA GLY A 2 25.76 8.87 23.54
C GLY A 2 24.78 7.75 23.84
N THR A 3 23.74 8.05 24.61
CA THR A 3 22.60 7.16 24.76
C THR A 3 21.85 7.14 23.43
N SER A 4 21.95 6.03 22.68
CA SER A 4 21.06 5.82 21.55
C SER A 4 19.65 5.66 22.12
N SER A 5 18.80 6.67 21.95
CA SER A 5 17.38 6.53 22.23
C SER A 5 16.81 5.56 21.19
N GLU A 6 16.60 4.31 21.60
CA GLU A 6 15.86 3.36 20.78
C GLU A 6 14.44 3.91 20.59
N SER A 7 14.12 4.39 19.39
CA SER A 7 12.77 4.83 19.09
C SER A 7 11.80 3.65 19.15
N PRO A 8 10.76 3.71 20.00
CA PRO A 8 9.79 2.64 20.10
C PRO A 8 9.04 2.46 18.76
N ILE A 9 8.58 1.25 18.50
CA ILE A 9 7.62 1.02 17.42
C ILE A 9 6.28 1.58 17.87
N HIS A 10 5.69 2.40 17.02
CA HIS A 10 4.32 2.86 17.21
C HIS A 10 3.35 1.82 16.64
N PHE A 11 2.32 1.47 17.39
CA PHE A 11 1.31 0.50 17.00
C PHE A 11 -0.08 1.09 17.21
N VAL A 12 -0.94 0.95 16.19
CA VAL A 12 -2.32 1.43 16.23
C VAL A 12 -3.26 0.42 15.58
N GLY A 13 -4.36 0.13 16.27
CA GLY A 13 -5.38 -0.83 15.85
C GLY A 13 -5.43 -2.07 16.74
N ASP A 14 -5.96 -3.17 16.20
CA ASP A 14 -6.18 -4.42 16.92
C ASP A 14 -4.90 -5.28 16.96
N PRO A 15 -4.35 -5.58 18.14
CA PRO A 15 -3.16 -6.43 18.29
C PRO A 15 -3.40 -7.90 17.86
N CYS A 16 -4.65 -8.34 17.76
CA CYS A 16 -5.03 -9.68 17.29
C CYS A 16 -5.38 -9.69 15.79
N SER A 17 -5.10 -8.61 15.07
CA SER A 17 -5.37 -8.53 13.63
C SER A 17 -4.59 -9.59 12.86
N ARG A 18 -5.27 -10.32 11.95
CA ARG A 18 -4.63 -11.30 11.06
C ARG A 18 -3.67 -10.65 10.06
N VAL A 19 -3.90 -9.39 9.73
CA VAL A 19 -3.10 -8.62 8.76
C VAL A 19 -2.66 -7.31 9.39
N VAL A 20 -1.35 -7.05 9.42
CA VAL A 20 -0.78 -5.82 9.96
C VAL A 20 0.08 -5.11 8.91
N TYR A 21 -0.16 -3.83 8.75
CA TYR A 21 0.58 -2.95 7.84
C TYR A 21 1.80 -2.37 8.56
N VAL A 22 2.96 -2.37 7.91
CA VAL A 22 4.19 -1.76 8.44
C VAL A 22 4.60 -0.59 7.56
N THR A 23 4.58 0.61 8.13
CA THR A 23 4.90 1.87 7.43
C THR A 23 6.06 2.62 8.09
N GLU A 24 6.54 3.66 7.43
CA GLU A 24 7.50 4.62 7.99
C GLU A 24 6.76 5.82 8.58
N GLY A 25 7.10 6.18 9.82
CA GLY A 25 6.57 7.36 10.49
C GLY A 25 5.25 7.14 11.24
N LEU A 26 5.24 7.58 12.50
CA LEU A 26 4.15 7.36 13.45
C LEU A 26 2.85 8.01 12.98
N LEU A 27 2.92 9.29 12.58
CA LEU A 27 1.74 10.03 12.13
C LEU A 27 1.09 9.41 10.88
N LYS A 28 1.89 8.84 9.98
CA LYS A 28 1.36 8.12 8.81
C LYS A 28 0.54 6.90 9.22
N ALA A 29 1.03 6.13 10.21
CA ALA A 29 0.28 4.99 10.73
C ALA A 29 -1.08 5.40 11.29
N ASP A 30 -1.12 6.49 12.08
CA ASP A 30 -2.38 6.99 12.65
C ASP A 30 -3.35 7.48 11.58
N ILE A 31 -2.87 8.23 10.59
CA ILE A 31 -3.69 8.71 9.47
C ILE A 31 -4.23 7.51 8.66
N CYS A 32 -3.35 6.56 8.29
CA CYS A 32 -3.75 5.39 7.53
C CYS A 32 -4.73 4.52 8.32
N HIS A 33 -4.51 4.33 9.63
CA HIS A 33 -5.46 3.62 10.49
C HIS A 33 -6.84 4.28 10.48
N ALA A 34 -6.89 5.60 10.67
CA ALA A 34 -8.15 6.35 10.68
C ALA A 34 -8.90 6.31 9.34
N LEU A 35 -8.16 6.29 8.21
CA LEU A 35 -8.74 6.30 6.87
C LEU A 35 -9.13 4.91 6.36
N MET A 36 -8.32 3.90 6.66
CA MET A 36 -8.45 2.54 6.12
C MET A 36 -9.10 1.56 7.09
N HIS A 37 -9.21 1.91 8.38
CA HIS A 37 -9.69 1.02 9.45
C HIS A 37 -8.92 -0.31 9.50
N ARG A 38 -7.58 -0.24 9.33
CA ARG A 38 -6.65 -1.36 9.38
C ARG A 38 -5.64 -1.17 10.50
N THR A 39 -5.01 -2.26 10.91
CA THR A 39 -3.96 -2.21 11.95
C THR A 39 -2.61 -1.87 11.34
N PHE A 40 -1.92 -0.91 11.96
CA PHE A 40 -0.63 -0.41 11.53
C PHE A 40 0.41 -0.50 12.63
N ALA A 41 1.65 -0.79 12.21
CA ALA A 41 2.85 -0.57 12.99
C ALA A 41 3.77 0.39 12.22
N ALA A 42 4.35 1.35 12.92
CA ALA A 42 5.27 2.32 12.32
C ALA A 42 6.66 2.24 12.92
N ILE A 43 7.66 2.24 12.05
CA ILE A 43 9.07 2.39 12.42
C ILE A 43 9.50 3.85 12.25
N ALA A 44 10.26 4.36 13.22
CA ALA A 44 10.81 5.70 13.14
C ALA A 44 12.03 5.71 12.21
N GLY A 45 11.80 6.03 10.93
CA GLY A 45 12.80 6.00 9.87
C GLY A 45 13.04 4.61 9.28
N ALA A 46 13.31 4.56 7.98
CA ALA A 46 13.39 3.33 7.16
C ALA A 46 14.44 2.30 7.67
N ASN A 47 15.39 2.72 8.49
CA ASN A 47 16.48 1.86 8.97
C ASN A 47 16.33 1.36 10.41
N ASN A 48 15.34 1.83 11.16
CA ASN A 48 15.17 1.46 12.56
C ASN A 48 14.36 0.16 12.70
N VAL A 49 14.99 -0.93 12.33
CA VAL A 49 14.38 -2.27 12.33
C VAL A 49 14.72 -3.10 13.57
N SER A 50 15.45 -2.52 14.55
CA SER A 50 15.94 -3.27 15.72
C SER A 50 14.81 -3.90 16.55
N LYS A 51 13.64 -3.27 16.58
CA LYS A 51 12.48 -3.75 17.33
C LYS A 51 11.44 -4.52 16.50
N LEU A 52 11.65 -4.69 15.20
CA LEU A 52 10.76 -5.49 14.37
C LEU A 52 10.74 -6.97 14.78
N ASP A 53 11.85 -7.47 15.31
CA ASP A 53 11.93 -8.84 15.80
C ASP A 53 10.97 -9.10 16.96
N GLU A 54 10.98 -8.21 17.95
CA GLU A 54 10.06 -8.27 19.10
C GLU A 54 8.59 -8.07 18.66
N LEU A 55 8.35 -7.09 17.78
CA LEU A 55 7.01 -6.85 17.24
C LEU A 55 6.47 -8.08 16.52
N PHE A 56 7.24 -8.68 15.61
CA PHE A 56 6.74 -9.80 14.82
C PHE A 56 6.57 -11.08 15.64
N ALA A 57 7.42 -11.30 16.66
CA ALA A 57 7.20 -12.35 17.65
C ALA A 57 5.88 -12.13 18.39
N PHE A 58 5.60 -10.90 18.83
CA PHE A 58 4.35 -10.55 19.51
C PHE A 58 3.13 -10.75 18.59
N LEU A 59 3.19 -10.23 17.35
CA LEU A 59 2.09 -10.34 16.38
C LEU A 59 1.80 -11.80 16.03
N LYS A 60 2.84 -12.61 15.80
CA LYS A 60 2.68 -14.06 15.55
C LYS A 60 1.99 -14.77 16.69
N LYS A 61 2.39 -14.46 17.92
CA LYS A 61 1.77 -15.03 19.12
C LYS A 61 0.28 -14.65 19.25
N ASN A 62 -0.11 -13.47 18.77
CA ASN A 62 -1.47 -12.96 18.81
C ASN A 62 -2.32 -13.30 17.57
N GLY A 63 -1.84 -14.17 16.68
CA GLY A 63 -2.61 -14.71 15.58
C GLY A 63 -2.46 -13.96 14.25
N THR A 64 -1.52 -13.02 14.16
CA THR A 64 -1.20 -12.40 12.85
C THR A 64 -0.63 -13.44 11.89
N GLU A 65 -1.07 -13.40 10.66
CA GLU A 65 -0.67 -14.30 9.58
C GLU A 65 0.12 -13.57 8.49
N GLU A 66 -0.21 -12.32 8.22
CA GLU A 66 0.36 -11.54 7.12
C GLU A 66 0.83 -10.16 7.55
N ILE A 67 2.01 -9.78 7.07
CA ILE A 67 2.56 -8.43 7.14
C ILE A 67 2.44 -7.77 5.76
N ILE A 68 1.90 -6.57 5.71
CA ILE A 68 1.87 -5.73 4.52
C ILE A 68 2.98 -4.68 4.65
N GLU A 69 4.03 -4.78 3.84
CA GLU A 69 5.06 -3.75 3.74
C GLU A 69 4.47 -2.55 2.99
N ALA A 70 4.32 -1.42 3.69
CA ALA A 70 3.70 -0.18 3.20
C ALA A 70 4.64 1.03 3.38
N GLN A 71 5.94 0.85 3.17
CA GLN A 71 6.91 1.96 3.14
C GLN A 71 6.73 2.81 1.88
N ASP A 72 7.20 4.06 1.95
CA ASP A 72 7.04 5.06 0.91
C ASP A 72 7.40 4.54 -0.51
N MET A 73 6.71 5.04 -1.52
CA MET A 73 6.90 4.61 -2.92
C MET A 73 8.26 4.98 -3.51
N ASP A 74 9.03 5.85 -2.86
CA ASP A 74 10.41 6.14 -3.26
C ASP A 74 11.40 4.97 -3.03
N LYS A 75 10.94 3.88 -2.38
CA LYS A 75 11.68 2.61 -2.26
C LYS A 75 12.21 2.08 -3.59
N TYR A 76 11.52 2.36 -4.69
CA TYR A 76 11.96 1.97 -6.03
C TYR A 76 13.10 2.84 -6.60
N ARG A 77 13.42 3.96 -5.94
CA ARG A 77 14.46 4.90 -6.37
C ARG A 77 15.49 5.17 -5.27
N ASN A 78 15.18 4.81 -4.03
CA ASN A 78 16.01 5.07 -2.86
C ASN A 78 16.47 3.75 -2.23
N VAL A 79 17.75 3.43 -2.41
CA VAL A 79 18.38 2.19 -1.89
C VAL A 79 18.22 2.03 -0.39
N HIS A 80 18.17 3.12 0.38
CA HIS A 80 18.00 3.05 1.84
C HIS A 80 16.59 2.60 2.22
N VAL A 81 15.57 3.09 1.52
CA VAL A 81 14.17 2.69 1.72
C VAL A 81 13.97 1.24 1.28
N GLU A 82 14.55 0.84 0.13
CA GLU A 82 14.50 -0.55 -0.33
C GLU A 82 15.17 -1.52 0.65
N LYS A 83 16.31 -1.13 1.23
CA LYS A 83 16.95 -1.94 2.29
C LYS A 83 16.05 -2.09 3.53
N GLY A 84 15.34 -1.04 3.93
CA GLY A 84 14.37 -1.08 5.02
C GLY A 84 13.23 -2.06 4.70
N ALA A 85 12.63 -1.95 3.53
CA ALA A 85 11.58 -2.83 3.05
C ALA A 85 12.04 -4.30 3.02
N SER A 86 13.23 -4.57 2.48
CA SER A 86 13.81 -5.91 2.45
C SER A 86 14.02 -6.51 3.84
N LYS A 87 14.38 -5.70 4.84
CA LYS A 87 14.51 -6.18 6.23
C LYS A 87 13.16 -6.57 6.83
N ILE A 88 12.07 -5.87 6.50
CA ILE A 88 10.71 -6.24 6.91
C ILE A 88 10.37 -7.64 6.39
N TYR A 89 10.67 -7.93 5.11
CA TYR A 89 10.47 -9.24 4.52
C TYR A 89 11.24 -10.34 5.23
N LEU A 90 12.55 -10.13 5.44
CA LEU A 90 13.40 -11.11 6.10
C LEU A 90 12.92 -11.40 7.53
N MET A 91 12.50 -10.35 8.25
CA MET A 91 12.03 -10.49 9.62
C MET A 91 10.68 -11.20 9.69
N ALA A 92 9.74 -10.86 8.80
CA ALA A 92 8.45 -11.54 8.69
C ALA A 92 8.65 -13.04 8.42
N ARG A 93 9.52 -13.39 7.47
CA ARG A 93 9.86 -14.78 7.16
C ARG A 93 10.48 -15.52 8.35
N LYS A 94 11.37 -14.86 9.10
CA LYS A 94 11.97 -15.43 10.33
C LYS A 94 10.91 -15.87 11.34
N HIS A 95 9.81 -15.11 11.46
CA HIS A 95 8.70 -15.41 12.36
C HIS A 95 7.58 -16.26 11.74
N GLY A 96 7.78 -16.79 10.52
CA GLY A 96 6.77 -17.59 9.82
C GLY A 96 5.50 -16.80 9.49
N LEU A 97 5.65 -15.48 9.25
CA LEU A 97 4.61 -14.59 8.75
C LEU A 97 4.72 -14.48 7.23
N GLN A 98 3.58 -14.46 6.55
CA GLN A 98 3.56 -14.05 5.16
C GLN A 98 3.89 -12.55 5.06
N CYS A 99 4.54 -12.15 3.97
CA CYS A 99 4.81 -10.74 3.76
C CYS A 99 4.63 -10.40 2.28
N ARG A 100 3.87 -9.37 2.00
CA ARG A 100 3.75 -8.81 0.66
C ARG A 100 3.95 -7.30 0.68
N ARG A 101 4.35 -6.78 -0.46
CA ARG A 101 4.56 -5.35 -0.68
C ARG A 101 3.24 -4.71 -1.12
N LEU A 102 2.85 -3.62 -0.45
CA LEU A 102 1.80 -2.76 -0.94
C LEU A 102 2.37 -1.75 -1.94
N THR A 103 1.67 -1.57 -3.04
CA THR A 103 1.95 -0.53 -4.04
C THR A 103 0.71 0.32 -4.25
N TRP A 104 0.92 1.59 -4.52
CA TRP A 104 -0.14 2.55 -4.85
C TRP A 104 0.31 3.49 -5.95
N ASN A 105 -0.53 4.46 -6.30
CA ASN A 105 -0.21 5.42 -7.34
C ASN A 105 1.12 6.14 -7.06
N PRO A 106 2.14 6.01 -7.93
CA PRO A 106 3.50 6.52 -7.71
C PRO A 106 3.60 8.05 -7.66
N ASN A 107 2.55 8.78 -8.01
CA ASN A 107 2.48 10.23 -7.84
C ASN A 107 2.35 10.66 -6.38
N TYR A 108 2.04 9.72 -5.49
CA TYR A 108 1.93 9.94 -4.05
C TYR A 108 3.04 9.19 -3.33
N LYS A 109 3.89 9.91 -2.61
CA LYS A 109 5.01 9.31 -1.91
C LYS A 109 4.54 8.39 -0.78
N GLY A 110 3.70 8.89 0.11
CA GLY A 110 3.16 8.19 1.26
C GLY A 110 1.80 7.53 0.99
N LEU A 111 1.51 6.44 1.69
CA LEU A 111 0.19 5.80 1.67
C LEU A 111 -0.90 6.72 2.22
N ASP A 112 -0.57 7.52 3.24
CA ASP A 112 -1.43 8.54 3.83
C ASP A 112 -1.85 9.60 2.81
N ASP A 113 -0.90 10.14 2.04
CA ASP A 113 -1.18 11.10 0.96
C ASP A 113 -2.12 10.51 -0.09
N TRP A 114 -1.88 9.24 -0.48
CA TRP A 114 -2.72 8.51 -1.42
C TRP A 114 -4.14 8.34 -0.89
N GLN A 115 -4.31 7.87 0.35
CA GLN A 115 -5.62 7.67 0.97
C GLN A 115 -6.38 8.98 1.17
N LEU A 116 -5.69 10.07 1.53
CA LEU A 116 -6.29 11.41 1.60
C LEU A 116 -6.76 11.89 0.22
N ALA A 117 -5.98 11.64 -0.83
CA ALA A 117 -6.36 12.00 -2.20
C ALA A 117 -7.60 11.23 -2.66
N LEU A 118 -7.66 9.91 -2.43
CA LEU A 118 -8.84 9.08 -2.72
C LEU A 118 -10.08 9.64 -2.02
N ARG A 119 -9.98 9.95 -0.74
CA ARG A 119 -11.11 10.48 0.05
C ARG A 119 -11.55 11.86 -0.42
N LYS A 120 -10.60 12.77 -0.69
CA LYS A 120 -10.86 14.13 -1.18
C LYS A 120 -11.52 14.13 -2.55
N ASN A 121 -11.16 13.17 -3.39
CA ASN A 121 -11.61 13.07 -4.77
C ASN A 121 -12.79 12.09 -4.97
N ALA A 122 -13.19 11.40 -3.91
CA ALA A 122 -14.35 10.51 -3.96
C ALA A 122 -15.60 11.25 -4.48
N GLY A 123 -16.18 10.73 -5.55
CA GLY A 123 -17.34 11.31 -6.21
C GLY A 123 -17.09 12.54 -7.09
N LYS A 124 -15.82 13.00 -7.22
CA LYS A 124 -15.49 14.18 -8.06
C LYS A 124 -15.08 13.82 -9.49
N ALA A 125 -14.88 12.54 -9.79
CA ALA A 125 -14.48 12.14 -11.14
C ALA A 125 -15.57 12.45 -12.16
N PRO A 126 -15.26 13.16 -13.26
CA PRO A 126 -16.18 13.26 -14.38
C PRO A 126 -16.53 11.87 -14.90
N LYS A 127 -17.77 11.65 -15.31
CA LYS A 127 -18.24 10.36 -15.88
C LYS A 127 -17.46 9.93 -17.13
N THR A 128 -16.76 10.87 -17.75
CA THR A 128 -15.99 10.67 -18.99
C THR A 128 -14.54 10.25 -18.76
N MET A 129 -14.05 10.25 -17.52
CA MET A 129 -12.67 9.84 -17.24
C MET A 129 -12.50 8.33 -17.38
N THR A 130 -11.45 7.92 -18.10
CA THR A 130 -11.01 6.53 -18.15
C THR A 130 -10.56 6.03 -16.78
N PHE A 131 -10.43 4.71 -16.61
CA PHE A 131 -9.88 4.14 -15.36
C PHE A 131 -8.49 4.71 -15.05
N ARG A 132 -7.60 4.77 -16.04
CA ARG A 132 -6.24 5.29 -15.87
C ARG A 132 -6.21 6.73 -15.40
N GLU A 133 -7.02 7.60 -16.02
CA GLU A 133 -7.12 9.00 -15.59
C GLU A 133 -7.62 9.12 -14.16
N ARG A 134 -8.65 8.36 -13.80
CA ARG A 134 -9.17 8.34 -12.42
C ARG A 134 -8.09 7.89 -11.42
N TYR A 135 -7.34 6.85 -11.77
CA TYR A 135 -6.23 6.34 -10.95
C TYR A 135 -5.11 7.38 -10.78
N LEU A 136 -4.68 8.01 -11.86
CA LEU A 136 -3.64 9.04 -11.82
C LEU A 136 -4.06 10.30 -11.05
N HIS A 137 -5.34 10.62 -11.06
CA HIS A 137 -5.90 11.73 -10.27
C HIS A 137 -6.26 11.35 -8.82
N GLY A 138 -6.00 10.14 -8.38
CA GLY A 138 -6.30 9.70 -7.03
C GLY A 138 -7.79 9.59 -6.73
N VAL A 139 -8.58 9.18 -7.71
CA VAL A 139 -10.05 9.06 -7.61
C VAL A 139 -10.49 7.61 -7.41
N CYS A 140 -9.65 6.65 -7.79
CA CYS A 140 -9.92 5.22 -7.62
C CYS A 140 -8.66 4.44 -7.28
N GLU A 141 -8.83 3.23 -6.80
CA GLU A 141 -7.77 2.26 -6.55
C GLU A 141 -7.58 1.31 -7.74
N VAL A 142 -6.40 0.68 -7.81
CA VAL A 142 -6.10 -0.31 -8.87
C VAL A 142 -7.06 -1.49 -8.86
N SER A 143 -7.54 -1.90 -7.69
CA SER A 143 -8.52 -2.97 -7.51
C SER A 143 -9.87 -2.70 -8.19
N GLU A 144 -10.15 -1.44 -8.56
CA GLU A 144 -11.39 -1.09 -9.28
C GLU A 144 -11.32 -1.40 -10.80
N ILE A 145 -10.17 -1.87 -11.31
CA ILE A 145 -10.00 -2.19 -12.72
C ILE A 145 -10.95 -3.31 -13.16
N ASP A 146 -11.13 -4.33 -12.33
CA ASP A 146 -12.01 -5.46 -12.62
C ASP A 146 -13.47 -5.01 -12.78
N ALA A 147 -13.92 -4.11 -11.91
CA ALA A 147 -15.25 -3.52 -12.02
C ALA A 147 -15.41 -2.65 -13.29
N CYS A 148 -14.32 -2.05 -13.79
CA CYS A 148 -14.34 -1.34 -15.07
C CYS A 148 -14.42 -2.30 -16.26
N VAL A 149 -13.69 -3.43 -16.21
CA VAL A 149 -13.76 -4.50 -17.21
C VAL A 149 -15.16 -5.08 -17.28
N GLU A 150 -15.77 -5.41 -16.14
CA GLU A 150 -17.15 -5.89 -16.10
C GLU A 150 -18.15 -4.89 -16.71
N ARG A 151 -17.99 -3.60 -16.43
CA ARG A 151 -18.84 -2.56 -17.05
C ARG A 151 -18.66 -2.50 -18.55
N TRP A 152 -17.44 -2.61 -19.06
CA TRP A 152 -17.17 -2.66 -20.49
C TRP A 152 -17.85 -3.88 -21.15
N HIS A 153 -17.73 -5.06 -20.54
CA HIS A 153 -18.41 -6.27 -21.04
C HIS A 153 -19.93 -6.13 -21.06
N LYS A 154 -20.53 -5.52 -20.04
CA LYS A 154 -21.98 -5.30 -19.95
C LYS A 154 -22.48 -4.24 -20.93
N ALA A 155 -21.72 -3.18 -21.10
CA ALA A 155 -22.08 -2.06 -21.97
C ALA A 155 -21.83 -2.35 -23.45
N GLN A 156 -20.86 -3.23 -23.77
CA GLN A 156 -20.43 -3.58 -25.12
C GLN A 156 -20.34 -2.35 -26.05
N PRO A 157 -19.54 -1.30 -25.70
CA PRO A 157 -19.52 -0.07 -26.48
C PRO A 157 -18.98 -0.38 -27.89
N ASP A 158 -19.78 -0.12 -28.91
CA ASP A 158 -19.45 -0.41 -30.29
C ASP A 158 -18.12 0.21 -30.72
N GLY A 159 -17.17 -0.63 -31.13
CA GLY A 159 -15.87 -0.21 -31.67
C GLY A 159 -14.87 0.34 -30.65
N VAL A 160 -15.16 0.30 -29.35
CA VAL A 160 -14.22 0.75 -28.32
C VAL A 160 -13.50 -0.45 -27.69
N PRO A 161 -12.22 -0.71 -28.00
CA PRO A 161 -11.45 -1.79 -27.39
C PRO A 161 -11.26 -1.54 -25.89
N LEU A 162 -11.13 -2.63 -25.12
CA LEU A 162 -10.97 -2.59 -23.66
C LEU A 162 -9.81 -1.67 -23.22
N GLN A 163 -8.69 -1.76 -23.92
CA GLN A 163 -7.54 -0.90 -23.66
C GLN A 163 -7.89 0.59 -23.70
N ALA A 164 -8.58 1.01 -24.76
CA ALA A 164 -8.99 2.41 -24.94
C ALA A 164 -10.05 2.82 -23.89
N TYR A 165 -10.96 1.92 -23.54
CA TYR A 165 -11.96 2.14 -22.50
C TYR A 165 -11.34 2.34 -21.11
N LEU A 166 -10.31 1.54 -20.80
CA LEU A 166 -9.54 1.69 -19.57
C LEU A 166 -8.56 2.88 -19.65
N GLY A 167 -8.18 3.33 -20.84
CA GLY A 167 -7.20 4.39 -21.08
C GLY A 167 -5.75 3.96 -20.83
N LEU A 168 -5.47 2.65 -20.86
CA LEU A 168 -4.13 2.12 -20.58
C LEU A 168 -3.18 2.34 -21.77
N LEU A 169 -1.92 2.63 -21.48
CA LEU A 169 -0.85 2.61 -22.47
C LEU A 169 -0.55 1.17 -22.89
N ASP A 170 0.10 0.99 -24.04
CA ASP A 170 0.40 -0.35 -24.56
C ASP A 170 1.15 -1.22 -23.56
N GLU A 171 2.17 -0.68 -22.90
CA GLU A 171 2.96 -1.38 -21.88
C GLU A 171 2.12 -1.75 -20.65
N GLU A 172 1.27 -0.83 -20.19
CA GLU A 172 0.36 -1.06 -19.05
C GLU A 172 -0.68 -2.13 -19.38
N TYR A 173 -1.21 -2.12 -20.61
CA TYR A 173 -2.19 -3.10 -21.05
C TYR A 173 -1.59 -4.49 -21.22
N HIS A 174 -0.38 -4.58 -21.77
CA HIS A 174 0.34 -5.85 -21.85
C HIS A 174 0.64 -6.41 -20.45
N ALA A 175 1.05 -5.57 -19.49
CA ALA A 175 1.28 -6.00 -18.12
C ALA A 175 -0.02 -6.46 -17.43
N PHE A 176 -1.15 -5.82 -17.72
CA PHE A 176 -2.47 -6.20 -17.20
C PHE A 176 -2.95 -7.56 -17.70
N LEU A 177 -2.59 -7.94 -18.94
CA LEU A 177 -2.99 -9.23 -19.53
C LEU A 177 -2.10 -10.40 -19.10
N GLN A 178 -0.97 -10.15 -18.44
CA GLN A 178 -0.10 -11.22 -17.93
C GLN A 178 -0.62 -11.72 -16.59
N PRO A 179 -0.78 -13.05 -16.40
CA PRO A 179 -1.23 -13.66 -15.15
C PRO A 179 -0.22 -13.51 -14.02
#